data_8d80b3288bf0ae4e2314af3a02672841
#
_entry.id   8d80b3288bf0ae4e2314af3a02672841
#
_cell.length_a   1.000
_cell.length_b   1.000
_cell.length_c   1.000
_cell.angle_alpha   90.00
_cell.angle_beta   90.00
_cell.angle_gamma   90.00
#
_symmetry.space_group_name_H-M   'P 1'
#
loop_
_entity.id
_entity.type
_entity.pdbx_description
1 polymer ?
#
loop_
_entity_poly.entity_id
_entity_poly.type
_entity_poly.pdbx_seq_one_letter_code
_entity_poly.pdbx_strand_id
1 'polypeptide(L)'
;MIFKELRYRDLIAAAVLVAGFASCDDSLEAGMPNAEVTVNVALPEGIEAEELTEARYTFKNISNGQTKEFGDGETMNMLPGLYDISYEAKHKLENGLEATLRAVKTSVTLTEGENRVTLEPFQTLSSDDFVISEIFFTGTLQSSGNPYNGDDYIRIYNNTDHIIYADGLTFFESKFLTTQKFDFTPDIMSEAMTVDALYTIPGNGTEHPVQPGEYVLLADTGIDHRTINPNSFDLSGADWEWYDISTKPSSMDIDSPTVPNLDKWYCYTLSFFILHNRGFKAYGLARIPIDKETYLKDYLYTYDYTMVLEAGTFPMTQTAYRLPNEWIVDVVNCSVESNWVWNVCDPSLDMGWTYCGKIDKDKTRFGKAVIRKEAGKAADGRVILQDTNNSSEDFIPEARPSLMSSE
;
A
#
# COMPACT_ATOMS: atom_id res chain seq x y z
N MET A 1 43.59 34.77 48.81
CA MET A 1 42.31 35.45 48.68
C MET A 1 41.26 34.39 48.39
N ILE A 2 40.67 33.97 49.37
CA ILE A 2 39.59 33.17 49.81
C ILE A 2 38.34 33.48 48.97
N PHE A 3 37.74 32.49 48.37
CA PHE A 3 36.27 32.43 48.23
C PHE A 3 35.81 30.98 48.32
N LYS A 4 34.90 30.84 49.29
CA LYS A 4 34.26 29.67 49.83
C LYS A 4 33.37 28.92 48.84
N GLU A 5 33.44 27.59 48.95
CA GLU A 5 32.39 26.66 48.59
C GLU A 5 31.08 27.00 49.31
N LEU A 6 29.96 26.89 48.55
CA LEU A 6 28.66 26.65 49.14
C LEU A 6 28.02 25.46 48.43
N ARG A 7 28.00 24.37 49.19
CA ARG A 7 27.21 23.17 48.86
C ARG A 7 25.75 23.52 49.08
N TYR A 8 24.93 23.22 48.08
CA TYR A 8 23.49 23.05 48.27
C TYR A 8 23.14 21.57 48.10
N ARG A 9 22.87 20.95 49.25
CA ARG A 9 22.27 19.62 49.34
C ARG A 9 20.79 19.78 49.51
N ASP A 10 20.07 18.81 48.85
CA ASP A 10 18.75 18.28 49.22
C ASP A 10 17.53 19.15 48.97
N LEU A 11 16.82 18.73 47.89
CA LEU A 11 15.41 18.32 47.98
C LEU A 11 14.91 17.89 46.59
N ILE A 12 15.06 16.58 46.32
CA ILE A 12 14.33 15.93 45.22
C ILE A 12 12.95 15.60 45.78
N ALA A 13 11.97 16.44 45.50
CA ALA A 13 10.58 16.07 45.60
C ALA A 13 10.19 15.37 44.29
N ALA A 14 10.08 14.05 44.32
CA ALA A 14 9.51 13.25 43.27
C ALA A 14 8.03 13.58 43.11
N ALA A 15 7.70 14.45 42.16
CA ALA A 15 6.33 14.60 41.69
C ALA A 15 6.10 13.44 40.68
N VAL A 16 5.50 12.37 41.17
CA VAL A 16 4.88 11.35 40.29
C VAL A 16 3.70 12.03 39.66
N LEU A 17 3.88 12.47 38.40
CA LEU A 17 2.78 12.81 37.51
C LEU A 17 2.11 11.49 37.11
N VAL A 18 1.07 11.13 37.84
CA VAL A 18 0.05 10.21 37.35
C VAL A 18 -0.64 10.96 36.21
N ALA A 19 -0.24 10.69 35.00
CA ALA A 19 -1.05 11.01 33.81
C ALA A 19 -2.30 10.11 33.91
N GLY A 20 -3.32 10.63 34.56
CA GLY A 20 -4.67 10.11 34.41
C GLY A 20 -5.05 10.30 32.98
N PHE A 21 -5.26 9.18 32.27
CA PHE A 21 -6.07 9.20 31.07
C PHE A 21 -7.46 9.66 31.49
N ALA A 22 -7.70 10.95 31.39
CA ALA A 22 -9.05 11.48 31.38
C ALA A 22 -9.65 10.94 30.05
N SER A 23 -10.48 9.91 30.15
CA SER A 23 -11.51 9.68 29.16
C SER A 23 -12.26 10.99 29.05
N CYS A 24 -12.02 11.76 28.00
CA CYS A 24 -12.90 12.84 27.62
C CYS A 24 -14.22 12.17 27.25
N ASP A 25 -15.20 12.33 28.11
CA ASP A 25 -16.60 12.08 27.76
C ASP A 25 -16.96 13.13 26.71
N ASP A 26 -16.96 12.72 25.43
CA ASP A 26 -17.25 13.55 24.25
C ASP A 26 -18.76 13.80 24.10
N SER A 27 -19.47 13.97 25.20
CA SER A 27 -20.82 14.51 25.15
C SER A 27 -20.73 15.98 24.73
N LEU A 28 -21.30 16.32 23.57
CA LEU A 28 -21.44 17.69 23.11
C LEU A 28 -22.09 18.52 24.23
N GLU A 29 -21.43 19.59 24.67
CA GLU A 29 -22.00 20.49 25.66
C GLU A 29 -23.28 21.14 25.12
N ALA A 30 -24.28 21.29 25.98
CA ALA A 30 -25.56 21.90 25.59
C ALA A 30 -25.30 23.33 25.05
N GLY A 31 -25.59 23.54 23.77
CA GLY A 31 -25.40 24.83 23.09
C GLY A 31 -24.28 24.85 22.04
N MET A 32 -23.54 23.76 21.85
CA MET A 32 -22.64 23.64 20.70
C MET A 32 -23.42 23.27 19.42
N PRO A 33 -22.97 23.78 18.23
CA PRO A 33 -23.53 23.31 16.97
C PRO A 33 -23.40 21.80 16.86
N ASN A 34 -24.47 21.11 16.52
CA ASN A 34 -24.52 19.66 16.42
C ASN A 34 -24.97 19.25 15.02
N ALA A 35 -24.21 18.36 14.39
CA ALA A 35 -24.56 17.64 13.19
C ALA A 35 -25.03 16.23 13.60
N GLU A 36 -26.31 15.97 13.47
CA GLU A 36 -26.89 14.64 13.66
C GLU A 36 -26.75 13.86 12.34
N VAL A 37 -26.00 12.77 12.36
CA VAL A 37 -25.64 12.03 11.13
C VAL A 37 -26.37 10.70 11.09
N THR A 38 -27.09 10.47 10.00
CA THR A 38 -27.63 9.16 9.64
C THR A 38 -26.81 8.60 8.49
N VAL A 39 -26.12 7.48 8.73
CA VAL A 39 -25.41 6.76 7.69
C VAL A 39 -26.31 5.65 7.14
N ASN A 40 -26.54 5.68 5.83
CA ASN A 40 -27.19 4.60 5.10
C ASN A 40 -26.12 3.76 4.41
N VAL A 41 -26.02 2.48 4.76
CA VAL A 41 -25.11 1.52 4.16
C VAL A 41 -25.86 0.77 3.08
N ALA A 42 -25.52 1.03 1.81
CA ALA A 42 -26.10 0.34 0.66
C ALA A 42 -25.30 -0.95 0.40
N LEU A 43 -25.72 -2.04 1.04
CA LEU A 43 -25.03 -3.32 0.98
C LEU A 43 -25.01 -3.90 -0.45
N PRO A 44 -23.94 -4.64 -0.81
CA PRO A 44 -23.87 -5.40 -2.05
C PRO A 44 -25.00 -6.42 -2.17
N GLU A 45 -25.35 -6.79 -3.41
CA GLU A 45 -26.38 -7.80 -3.67
C GLU A 45 -26.02 -9.15 -3.01
N GLY A 46 -26.96 -9.73 -2.29
CA GLY A 46 -26.79 -11.02 -1.64
C GLY A 46 -26.22 -10.97 -0.21
N ILE A 47 -26.04 -9.78 0.35
CA ILE A 47 -25.61 -9.60 1.75
C ILE A 47 -26.70 -8.90 2.54
N GLU A 48 -27.16 -9.55 3.61
CA GLU A 48 -28.17 -9.00 4.52
C GLU A 48 -27.51 -8.39 5.77
N ALA A 49 -28.07 -7.31 6.29
CA ALA A 49 -27.49 -6.59 7.44
C ALA A 49 -27.38 -7.46 8.69
N GLU A 50 -28.30 -8.41 8.86
CA GLU A 50 -28.32 -9.35 10.00
C GLU A 50 -27.16 -10.35 9.99
N GLU A 51 -26.48 -10.53 8.86
CA GLU A 51 -25.33 -11.42 8.70
C GLU A 51 -24.02 -10.74 9.06
N LEU A 52 -24.05 -9.41 9.29
CA LEU A 52 -22.88 -8.61 9.59
C LEU A 52 -22.59 -8.60 11.10
N THR A 53 -21.32 -8.62 11.41
CA THR A 53 -20.81 -8.48 12.79
C THR A 53 -19.74 -7.40 12.84
N GLU A 54 -19.44 -6.89 14.05
CA GLU A 54 -18.39 -5.90 14.27
C GLU A 54 -18.51 -4.62 13.41
N ALA A 55 -19.75 -4.24 13.06
CA ALA A 55 -19.98 -3.03 12.27
C ALA A 55 -19.48 -1.78 13.01
N ARG A 56 -18.65 -1.00 12.33
CA ARG A 56 -18.01 0.19 12.88
C ARG A 56 -17.99 1.32 11.86
N TYR A 57 -18.28 2.52 12.32
CA TYR A 57 -18.21 3.75 11.55
C TYR A 57 -17.13 4.65 12.12
N THR A 58 -16.24 5.15 11.27
CA THR A 58 -15.14 6.02 11.67
C THR A 58 -15.27 7.37 10.96
N PHE A 59 -15.27 8.45 11.73
CA PHE A 59 -15.33 9.83 11.24
C PHE A 59 -14.01 10.51 11.53
N LYS A 60 -13.23 10.84 10.51
CA LYS A 60 -11.97 11.57 10.62
C LYS A 60 -12.16 13.01 10.17
N ASN A 61 -12.01 13.96 11.07
CA ASN A 61 -12.06 15.38 10.73
C ASN A 61 -10.81 15.78 9.95
N ILE A 62 -11.01 16.27 8.72
CA ILE A 62 -9.92 16.63 7.81
C ILE A 62 -9.11 17.84 8.32
N SER A 63 -9.77 18.76 9.04
CA SER A 63 -9.13 20.01 9.46
C SER A 63 -8.18 19.84 10.66
N ASN A 64 -8.47 18.91 11.57
CA ASN A 64 -7.70 18.71 12.81
C ASN A 64 -7.18 17.28 13.01
N GLY A 65 -7.54 16.34 12.13
CA GLY A 65 -7.14 14.94 12.19
C GLY A 65 -7.79 14.10 13.28
N GLN A 66 -8.71 14.68 14.07
CA GLN A 66 -9.42 13.94 15.13
C GLN A 66 -10.32 12.87 14.53
N THR A 67 -10.33 11.72 15.17
CA THR A 67 -11.14 10.56 14.78
C THR A 67 -12.14 10.25 15.86
N LYS A 68 -13.39 9.92 15.45
CA LYS A 68 -14.45 9.43 16.32
C LYS A 68 -15.05 8.17 15.73
N GLU A 69 -15.24 7.14 16.55
CA GLU A 69 -15.79 5.85 16.14
C GLU A 69 -17.18 5.64 16.76
N PHE A 70 -18.02 4.91 16.02
CA PHE A 70 -19.36 4.52 16.43
C PHE A 70 -19.62 3.06 16.05
N GLY A 71 -20.26 2.33 16.94
CA GLY A 71 -20.79 1.00 16.67
C GLY A 71 -22.14 1.03 15.95
N ASP A 72 -22.62 -0.15 15.60
CA ASP A 72 -23.95 -0.28 15.00
C ASP A 72 -25.04 0.15 16.00
N GLY A 73 -26.03 0.91 15.51
CA GLY A 73 -27.14 1.43 16.30
C GLY A 73 -26.80 2.61 17.23
N GLU A 74 -25.59 3.10 17.25
CA GLU A 74 -25.22 4.29 18.01
C GLU A 74 -25.69 5.59 17.34
N THR A 75 -26.05 6.59 18.15
CA THR A 75 -26.38 7.92 17.64
C THR A 75 -25.12 8.69 17.28
N MET A 76 -25.00 9.06 16.01
CA MET A 76 -23.81 9.73 15.49
C MET A 76 -23.97 11.24 15.57
N ASN A 77 -23.50 11.83 16.66
CA ASN A 77 -23.47 13.28 16.86
C ASN A 77 -22.07 13.82 16.67
N MET A 78 -21.91 14.75 15.71
CA MET A 78 -20.64 15.33 15.30
C MET A 78 -20.67 16.86 15.36
N LEU A 79 -19.52 17.49 15.44
CA LEU A 79 -19.41 18.91 15.16
C LEU A 79 -19.54 19.16 13.65
N PRO A 80 -20.18 20.25 13.20
CA PRO A 80 -20.16 20.63 11.79
C PRO A 80 -18.72 20.77 11.28
N GLY A 81 -18.43 20.28 10.07
CA GLY A 81 -17.08 20.28 9.53
C GLY A 81 -16.94 19.39 8.30
N LEU A 82 -15.70 19.20 7.86
CA LEU A 82 -15.33 18.36 6.74
C LEU A 82 -14.71 17.06 7.24
N TYR A 83 -15.25 15.93 6.79
CA TYR A 83 -14.90 14.59 7.30
C TYR A 83 -14.64 13.59 6.19
N ASP A 84 -13.68 12.69 6.44
CA ASP A 84 -13.63 11.40 5.77
C ASP A 84 -14.40 10.41 6.66
N ILE A 85 -15.32 9.67 6.05
CA ILE A 85 -16.20 8.73 6.76
C ILE A 85 -15.93 7.34 6.20
N SER A 86 -15.58 6.38 7.06
CA SER A 86 -15.42 4.99 6.70
C SER A 86 -16.36 4.07 7.46
N TYR A 87 -16.67 2.95 6.85
CA TYR A 87 -17.46 1.85 7.40
C TYR A 87 -16.70 0.55 7.25
N GLU A 88 -16.73 -0.27 8.27
CA GLU A 88 -16.19 -1.62 8.26
C GLU A 88 -17.14 -2.56 8.99
N ALA A 89 -17.35 -3.76 8.44
CA ALA A 89 -18.09 -4.84 9.09
C ALA A 89 -17.51 -6.19 8.65
N LYS A 90 -17.73 -7.23 9.47
CA LYS A 90 -17.38 -8.61 9.15
C LYS A 90 -18.58 -9.36 8.62
N HIS A 91 -18.36 -10.20 7.61
CA HIS A 91 -19.35 -11.07 7.01
C HIS A 91 -18.80 -12.49 6.94
N LYS A 92 -19.54 -13.45 7.48
CA LYS A 92 -19.12 -14.86 7.45
C LYS A 92 -19.71 -15.53 6.21
N LEU A 93 -18.84 -16.01 5.34
CA LEU A 93 -19.21 -16.70 4.12
C LEU A 93 -19.73 -18.12 4.38
N GLU A 94 -20.45 -18.70 3.41
CA GLU A 94 -20.96 -20.08 3.49
C GLU A 94 -19.85 -21.14 3.68
N ASN A 95 -18.66 -20.90 3.13
CA ASN A 95 -17.49 -21.76 3.28
C ASN A 95 -16.80 -21.63 4.65
N GLY A 96 -17.29 -20.74 5.54
CA GLY A 96 -16.77 -20.51 6.87
C GLY A 96 -15.64 -19.49 6.95
N LEU A 97 -15.17 -18.94 5.83
CA LEU A 97 -14.24 -17.83 5.81
C LEU A 97 -14.92 -16.54 6.24
N GLU A 98 -14.12 -15.59 6.73
CA GLU A 98 -14.60 -14.28 7.11
C GLU A 98 -14.16 -13.27 6.04
N ALA A 99 -15.13 -12.56 5.48
CA ALA A 99 -14.89 -11.45 4.59
C ALA A 99 -15.08 -10.13 5.35
N THR A 100 -14.47 -9.07 4.87
CA THR A 100 -14.65 -7.72 5.41
C THR A 100 -15.38 -6.85 4.39
N LEU A 101 -16.44 -6.19 4.83
CA LEU A 101 -17.13 -5.16 4.07
C LEU A 101 -16.54 -3.81 4.43
N ARG A 102 -16.18 -3.01 3.43
CA ARG A 102 -15.59 -1.69 3.62
C ARG A 102 -16.19 -0.66 2.70
N ALA A 103 -16.34 0.56 3.22
CA ALA A 103 -16.68 1.74 2.44
C ALA A 103 -15.92 2.94 2.96
N VAL A 104 -15.54 3.85 2.07
CA VAL A 104 -14.98 5.16 2.41
C VAL A 104 -15.68 6.23 1.58
N LYS A 105 -16.04 7.33 2.24
CA LYS A 105 -16.51 8.54 1.56
C LYS A 105 -15.69 9.72 2.06
N THR A 106 -14.92 10.29 1.18
CA THR A 106 -14.00 11.40 1.52
C THR A 106 -14.68 12.75 1.37
N SER A 107 -14.18 13.74 2.11
CA SER A 107 -14.57 15.15 1.99
C SER A 107 -16.08 15.41 2.19
N VAL A 108 -16.71 14.68 3.09
CA VAL A 108 -18.13 14.87 3.44
C VAL A 108 -18.28 16.11 4.31
N THR A 109 -19.07 17.08 3.84
CA THR A 109 -19.41 18.26 4.63
C THR A 109 -20.60 17.95 5.54
N LEU A 110 -20.41 17.99 6.85
CA LEU A 110 -21.48 17.94 7.84
C LEU A 110 -21.86 19.34 8.27
N THR A 111 -23.17 19.63 8.23
CA THR A 111 -23.77 20.91 8.64
C THR A 111 -24.56 20.76 9.93
N GLU A 112 -24.85 21.85 10.60
CA GLU A 112 -25.75 21.84 11.77
C GLU A 112 -27.12 21.26 11.41
N GLY A 113 -27.66 20.38 12.27
CA GLY A 113 -28.92 19.66 12.09
C GLY A 113 -28.75 18.29 11.45
N GLU A 114 -29.78 17.83 10.75
CA GLU A 114 -29.83 16.49 10.14
C GLU A 114 -28.92 16.38 8.90
N ASN A 115 -28.07 15.35 8.88
CA ASN A 115 -27.21 14.99 7.74
C ASN A 115 -27.47 13.53 7.37
N ARG A 116 -27.52 13.24 6.07
CA ARG A 116 -27.66 11.88 5.54
C ARG A 116 -26.49 11.55 4.63
N VAL A 117 -25.79 10.48 4.94
CA VAL A 117 -24.63 10.00 4.19
C VAL A 117 -24.91 8.59 3.72
N THR A 118 -24.75 8.31 2.42
CA THR A 118 -24.81 6.95 1.89
C THR A 118 -23.41 6.45 1.67
N LEU A 119 -23.11 5.27 2.21
CA LEU A 119 -21.87 4.52 1.99
C LEU A 119 -22.23 3.26 1.18
N GLU A 120 -21.43 2.95 0.19
CA GLU A 120 -21.56 1.79 -0.68
C GLU A 120 -20.37 0.86 -0.39
N PRO A 121 -20.49 -0.09 0.54
CA PRO A 121 -19.41 -0.99 0.87
C PRO A 121 -19.17 -2.00 -0.26
N PHE A 122 -17.91 -2.32 -0.45
CA PHE A 122 -17.47 -3.45 -1.25
C PHE A 122 -17.00 -4.57 -0.32
N GLN A 123 -17.18 -5.79 -0.76
CA GLN A 123 -16.70 -6.95 -0.04
C GLN A 123 -15.27 -7.25 -0.48
N THR A 124 -14.34 -7.27 0.48
CA THR A 124 -13.01 -7.79 0.26
C THR A 124 -13.03 -9.29 0.52
N LEU A 125 -13.07 -10.03 -0.55
CA LEU A 125 -12.79 -11.47 -0.52
C LEU A 125 -11.27 -11.68 -0.54
N SER A 126 -10.82 -12.80 -0.01
CA SER A 126 -9.55 -13.33 -0.45
C SER A 126 -9.54 -13.36 -1.98
N SER A 127 -8.54 -12.73 -2.58
CA SER A 127 -8.42 -12.59 -4.03
C SER A 127 -8.69 -13.93 -4.75
N ASP A 128 -9.46 -13.87 -5.83
CA ASP A 128 -9.61 -15.02 -6.75
C ASP A 128 -8.39 -15.17 -7.68
N ASP A 129 -7.32 -14.42 -7.43
CA ASP A 129 -6.09 -14.39 -8.21
C ASP A 129 -4.88 -14.31 -7.25
N PHE A 130 -3.74 -13.91 -7.74
CA PHE A 130 -2.51 -13.72 -6.97
C PHE A 130 -2.60 -12.54 -6.01
N VAL A 131 -1.84 -12.63 -4.92
CA VAL A 131 -1.58 -11.48 -4.02
C VAL A 131 -0.08 -11.24 -3.89
N ILE A 132 0.32 -10.00 -3.67
CA ILE A 132 1.69 -9.65 -3.30
C ILE A 132 1.90 -10.11 -1.86
N SER A 133 2.80 -11.06 -1.66
CA SER A 133 3.13 -11.59 -0.33
C SER A 133 4.29 -10.85 0.33
N GLU A 134 5.21 -10.31 -0.46
CA GLU A 134 6.39 -9.60 0.04
C GLU A 134 6.95 -8.64 -1.01
N ILE A 135 7.36 -7.45 -0.56
CA ILE A 135 8.12 -6.50 -1.38
C ILE A 135 9.39 -6.11 -0.64
N PHE A 136 10.52 -6.39 -1.25
CA PHE A 136 11.83 -5.93 -0.81
C PHE A 136 12.32 -4.83 -1.74
N PHE A 137 12.12 -3.59 -1.34
CA PHE A 137 12.46 -2.40 -2.13
C PHE A 137 13.58 -1.56 -1.51
N THR A 138 14.08 -1.97 -0.34
CA THR A 138 15.01 -1.12 0.43
C THR A 138 16.46 -1.29 0.00
N GLY A 139 16.77 -2.38 -0.71
CA GLY A 139 18.14 -2.82 -0.93
C GLY A 139 18.87 -3.19 0.37
N THR A 140 20.11 -3.63 0.25
CA THR A 140 20.98 -3.98 1.38
C THR A 140 22.13 -2.98 1.55
N LEU A 141 22.82 -3.04 2.68
CA LEU A 141 24.06 -2.27 2.89
C LEU A 141 25.27 -3.15 2.63
N GLN A 142 26.21 -2.63 1.84
CA GLN A 142 27.53 -3.22 1.72
C GLN A 142 28.33 -3.08 3.04
N SER A 143 29.36 -3.88 3.21
CA SER A 143 30.27 -3.77 4.37
C SER A 143 30.91 -2.38 4.52
N SER A 144 30.98 -1.59 3.44
CA SER A 144 31.39 -0.19 3.44
C SER A 144 30.34 0.78 4.02
N GLY A 145 29.10 0.31 4.26
CA GLY A 145 27.95 1.14 4.64
C GLY A 145 27.31 1.89 3.48
N ASN A 146 27.72 1.61 2.24
CA ASN A 146 27.05 2.15 1.06
C ASN A 146 25.80 1.32 0.71
N PRO A 147 24.74 1.97 0.21
CA PRO A 147 23.59 1.24 -0.34
C PRO A 147 24.00 0.33 -1.50
N TYR A 148 23.38 -0.83 -1.55
CA TYR A 148 23.39 -1.76 -2.66
C TYR A 148 21.96 -1.92 -3.14
N ASN A 149 21.72 -1.67 -4.40
CA ASN A 149 20.45 -1.85 -5.09
C ASN A 149 20.72 -2.87 -6.22
N GLY A 150 19.71 -3.54 -6.69
CA GLY A 150 19.79 -4.63 -7.66
C GLY A 150 19.43 -5.98 -7.04
N ASP A 151 19.33 -6.01 -5.70
CA ASP A 151 18.82 -7.15 -4.93
C ASP A 151 17.35 -6.97 -4.52
N ASP A 152 16.65 -6.05 -5.16
CA ASP A 152 15.22 -5.84 -4.95
C ASP A 152 14.40 -7.01 -5.54
N TYR A 153 13.27 -7.34 -4.89
CA TYR A 153 12.40 -8.41 -5.37
C TYR A 153 10.96 -8.25 -4.91
N ILE A 154 10.07 -8.97 -5.58
CA ILE A 154 8.67 -9.12 -5.22
C ILE A 154 8.32 -10.60 -5.20
N ARG A 155 7.65 -11.05 -4.14
CA ARG A 155 7.07 -12.37 -4.07
C ARG A 155 5.56 -12.28 -4.23
N ILE A 156 5.06 -13.07 -5.13
CA ILE A 156 3.65 -13.19 -5.47
C ILE A 156 3.18 -14.57 -5.02
N TYR A 157 1.97 -14.66 -4.49
CA TYR A 157 1.46 -15.88 -3.87
C TYR A 157 0.12 -16.27 -4.46
N ASN A 158 -0.05 -17.54 -4.80
CA ASN A 158 -1.35 -18.08 -5.14
C ASN A 158 -2.14 -18.31 -3.84
N ASN A 159 -2.97 -17.33 -3.46
CA ASN A 159 -3.80 -17.37 -2.26
C ASN A 159 -5.12 -18.12 -2.47
N THR A 160 -5.39 -18.59 -3.70
CA THR A 160 -6.62 -19.32 -4.06
C THR A 160 -6.52 -20.80 -3.68
N ASP A 161 -7.61 -21.53 -3.84
CA ASP A 161 -7.70 -22.98 -3.58
C ASP A 161 -7.53 -23.84 -4.85
N HIS A 162 -7.20 -23.21 -5.98
CA HIS A 162 -7.03 -23.87 -7.27
C HIS A 162 -5.79 -23.37 -8.01
N ILE A 163 -5.42 -24.10 -9.06
CA ILE A 163 -4.29 -23.71 -9.92
C ILE A 163 -4.66 -22.45 -10.69
N ILE A 164 -3.83 -21.44 -10.61
CA ILE A 164 -3.89 -20.25 -11.47
C ILE A 164 -2.58 -20.10 -12.24
N TYR A 165 -2.64 -19.37 -13.35
CA TYR A 165 -1.50 -19.25 -14.26
C TYR A 165 -0.87 -17.86 -14.13
N ALA A 166 0.45 -17.83 -14.03
CA ALA A 166 1.20 -16.58 -13.93
C ALA A 166 1.31 -15.85 -15.30
N ASP A 167 1.04 -16.55 -16.39
CA ASP A 167 1.05 -15.98 -17.74
C ASP A 167 0.21 -14.71 -17.83
N GLY A 168 0.75 -13.66 -18.43
CA GLY A 168 0.06 -12.38 -18.61
C GLY A 168 -0.14 -11.56 -17.33
N LEU A 169 0.29 -12.05 -16.17
CA LEU A 169 0.28 -11.24 -14.95
C LEU A 169 1.30 -10.12 -15.10
N THR A 170 0.85 -8.89 -14.87
CA THR A 170 1.67 -7.69 -15.03
C THR A 170 1.97 -7.09 -13.66
N PHE A 171 3.25 -6.99 -13.30
CA PHE A 171 3.71 -6.17 -12.20
C PHE A 171 3.78 -4.71 -12.64
N PHE A 172 3.37 -3.79 -11.75
CA PHE A 172 3.43 -2.35 -12.04
C PHE A 172 3.86 -1.51 -10.85
N GLU A 173 4.42 -0.32 -11.15
CA GLU A 173 4.69 0.75 -10.17
C GLU A 173 3.84 1.99 -10.50
N SER A 174 3.34 2.67 -9.47
CA SER A 174 2.56 3.89 -9.63
C SER A 174 3.39 5.06 -10.17
N LYS A 175 2.77 5.93 -10.97
CA LYS A 175 3.35 7.24 -11.36
C LYS A 175 3.41 8.19 -10.18
N PHE A 176 2.32 8.30 -9.45
CA PHE A 176 2.22 9.23 -8.34
C PHE A 176 2.97 8.73 -7.12
N LEU A 177 3.42 9.68 -6.29
CA LEU A 177 4.14 9.41 -5.06
C LEU A 177 3.16 9.45 -3.88
N THR A 178 3.27 8.48 -2.99
CA THR A 178 2.48 8.43 -1.75
C THR A 178 2.82 9.57 -0.77
N THR A 179 3.92 10.28 -1.02
CA THR A 179 4.44 11.38 -0.19
C THR A 179 4.06 12.76 -0.68
N GLN A 180 3.40 12.87 -1.83
CA GLN A 180 3.06 14.17 -2.42
C GLN A 180 1.75 14.07 -3.20
N LYS A 181 0.75 14.86 -2.78
CA LYS A 181 -0.55 14.95 -3.44
C LYS A 181 -0.69 16.29 -4.14
N PHE A 182 -1.20 16.27 -5.36
CA PHE A 182 -1.61 17.45 -6.11
C PHE A 182 -3.06 17.28 -6.57
N ASP A 183 -3.69 18.37 -6.94
CA ASP A 183 -5.00 18.37 -7.60
C ASP A 183 -4.79 18.10 -9.09
N PHE A 184 -4.79 16.81 -9.43
CA PHE A 184 -4.62 16.36 -10.81
C PHE A 184 -5.91 16.55 -11.62
N THR A 185 -5.81 17.06 -12.85
CA THR A 185 -6.96 17.28 -13.72
C THR A 185 -6.71 16.72 -15.14
N PRO A 186 -7.63 15.87 -15.66
CA PRO A 186 -8.78 15.29 -14.97
C PRO A 186 -8.35 14.30 -13.85
N ASP A 187 -9.11 14.23 -12.78
CA ASP A 187 -8.96 13.16 -11.77
C ASP A 187 -9.62 11.89 -12.32
N ILE A 188 -8.84 10.80 -12.38
CA ILE A 188 -9.28 9.49 -12.90
C ILE A 188 -9.20 8.39 -11.85
N MET A 189 -8.91 8.69 -10.58
CA MET A 189 -8.60 7.68 -9.56
C MET A 189 -9.73 6.67 -9.35
N SER A 190 -10.99 7.10 -9.46
CA SER A 190 -12.14 6.19 -9.36
C SER A 190 -12.29 5.21 -10.54
N GLU A 191 -11.60 5.46 -11.66
CA GLU A 191 -11.69 4.64 -12.87
C GLU A 191 -10.39 3.89 -13.15
N ALA A 192 -9.24 4.52 -12.85
CA ALA A 192 -7.94 3.99 -13.22
C ALA A 192 -6.83 4.49 -12.31
N MET A 193 -5.85 3.67 -12.09
CA MET A 193 -4.59 4.03 -11.46
C MET A 193 -3.60 4.58 -12.51
N THR A 194 -2.75 5.52 -12.10
CA THR A 194 -1.70 6.09 -12.96
C THR A 194 -0.38 5.36 -12.72
N VAL A 195 0.23 4.81 -13.78
CA VAL A 195 1.39 3.91 -13.68
C VAL A 195 2.61 4.43 -14.44
N ASP A 196 3.79 4.06 -13.96
CA ASP A 196 5.11 4.48 -14.46
C ASP A 196 5.96 3.33 -14.99
N ALA A 197 5.69 2.11 -14.56
CA ALA A 197 6.37 0.90 -15.01
C ALA A 197 5.38 -0.27 -15.10
N LEU A 198 5.53 -1.11 -16.12
CA LEU A 198 4.71 -2.27 -16.41
C LEU A 198 5.61 -3.39 -16.99
N TYR A 199 5.68 -4.51 -16.30
CA TYR A 199 6.43 -5.70 -16.66
C TYR A 199 5.53 -6.92 -16.58
N THR A 200 5.37 -7.64 -17.68
CA THR A 200 4.41 -8.73 -17.82
C THR A 200 5.12 -10.07 -17.88
N ILE A 201 4.63 -11.06 -17.16
CA ILE A 201 5.10 -12.45 -17.25
C ILE A 201 4.73 -12.96 -18.64
N PRO A 202 5.72 -13.40 -19.45
CA PRO A 202 5.43 -13.94 -20.78
C PRO A 202 4.63 -15.25 -20.68
N GLY A 203 3.98 -15.64 -21.76
CA GLY A 203 3.24 -16.88 -21.87
C GLY A 203 1.95 -16.75 -22.68
N ASN A 204 1.27 -17.88 -22.87
CA ASN A 204 0.06 -17.96 -23.69
C ASN A 204 -1.23 -18.14 -22.87
N GLY A 205 -1.14 -18.02 -21.54
CA GLY A 205 -2.23 -18.19 -20.61
C GLY A 205 -2.26 -19.55 -19.87
N THR A 206 -1.38 -20.49 -20.22
CA THR A 206 -1.38 -21.86 -19.63
C THR A 206 0.01 -22.47 -19.49
N GLU A 207 1.07 -21.69 -19.65
CA GLU A 207 2.45 -22.22 -19.63
C GLU A 207 3.04 -22.27 -18.21
N HIS A 208 2.61 -21.35 -17.33
CA HIS A 208 3.19 -21.19 -16.01
C HIS A 208 2.14 -21.41 -14.89
N PRO A 209 1.71 -22.68 -14.63
CA PRO A 209 0.77 -22.99 -13.57
C PRO A 209 1.43 -22.83 -12.20
N VAL A 210 0.72 -22.19 -11.28
CA VAL A 210 1.12 -22.01 -9.88
C VAL A 210 0.10 -22.70 -8.99
N GLN A 211 0.56 -23.66 -8.17
CA GLN A 211 -0.32 -24.41 -7.27
C GLN A 211 -0.80 -23.53 -6.11
N PRO A 212 -1.95 -23.83 -5.51
CA PRO A 212 -2.37 -23.18 -4.28
C PRO A 212 -1.26 -23.20 -3.21
N GLY A 213 -0.93 -22.03 -2.69
CA GLY A 213 0.12 -21.92 -1.68
C GLY A 213 1.56 -21.83 -2.20
N GLU A 214 1.74 -21.84 -3.52
CA GLU A 214 3.06 -21.61 -4.13
C GLU A 214 3.32 -20.11 -4.41
N TYR A 215 4.60 -19.79 -4.54
CA TYR A 215 5.08 -18.44 -4.79
C TYR A 215 5.66 -18.32 -6.20
N VAL A 216 5.57 -17.11 -6.73
CA VAL A 216 6.33 -16.63 -7.88
C VAL A 216 7.28 -15.55 -7.39
N LEU A 217 8.55 -15.61 -7.75
CA LEU A 217 9.58 -14.66 -7.37
C LEU A 217 10.01 -13.83 -8.59
N LEU A 218 9.77 -12.52 -8.52
CA LEU A 218 10.27 -11.55 -9.49
C LEU A 218 11.47 -10.81 -8.88
N ALA A 219 12.60 -10.79 -9.57
CA ALA A 219 13.82 -10.15 -9.12
C ALA A 219 14.14 -8.89 -9.95
N ASP A 220 14.87 -7.95 -9.37
CA ASP A 220 15.56 -6.90 -10.13
C ASP A 220 16.61 -7.57 -11.02
N THR A 221 17.59 -8.21 -10.41
CA THR A 221 18.60 -9.00 -11.12
C THR A 221 18.67 -10.41 -10.54
N GLY A 222 18.42 -11.41 -11.38
CA GLY A 222 18.34 -12.83 -10.98
C GLY A 222 19.70 -13.50 -10.83
N ILE A 223 20.55 -13.03 -9.91
CA ILE A 223 21.89 -13.57 -9.63
C ILE A 223 22.11 -13.84 -8.14
N ASP A 224 23.21 -14.53 -7.81
CA ASP A 224 23.66 -14.62 -6.41
C ASP A 224 24.37 -13.32 -5.98
N HIS A 225 23.62 -12.41 -5.38
CA HIS A 225 24.12 -11.11 -4.93
C HIS A 225 25.15 -11.19 -3.79
N ARG A 226 25.22 -12.32 -3.06
CA ARG A 226 26.21 -12.51 -1.99
C ARG A 226 27.65 -12.47 -2.50
N THR A 227 27.84 -12.73 -3.78
CA THR A 227 29.17 -12.61 -4.43
C THR A 227 29.65 -11.16 -4.55
N ILE A 228 28.72 -10.20 -4.55
CA ILE A 228 28.95 -8.76 -4.66
C ILE A 228 28.82 -8.09 -3.29
N ASN A 229 27.77 -8.45 -2.55
CA ASN A 229 27.46 -7.93 -1.22
C ASN A 229 27.12 -9.08 -0.26
N PRO A 230 28.01 -9.47 0.67
CA PRO A 230 27.77 -10.57 1.60
C PRO A 230 26.53 -10.40 2.51
N ASN A 231 26.02 -9.17 2.61
CA ASN A 231 24.80 -8.87 3.38
C ASN A 231 23.50 -9.05 2.57
N SER A 232 23.61 -9.44 1.31
CA SER A 232 22.50 -9.71 0.41
C SER A 232 22.15 -11.20 0.37
N PHE A 233 21.38 -11.62 -0.59
CA PHE A 233 20.88 -12.98 -0.76
C PHE A 233 21.03 -13.48 -2.20
N ASP A 234 20.63 -14.71 -2.43
CA ASP A 234 20.67 -15.37 -3.72
C ASP A 234 19.32 -15.23 -4.43
N LEU A 235 19.30 -14.52 -5.56
CA LEU A 235 18.15 -14.39 -6.44
C LEU A 235 18.32 -15.21 -7.74
N SER A 236 19.36 -16.04 -7.87
CA SER A 236 19.58 -16.85 -9.08
C SER A 236 18.51 -17.93 -9.30
N GLY A 237 17.66 -18.17 -8.31
CA GLY A 237 16.50 -19.04 -8.37
C GLY A 237 15.17 -18.31 -8.57
N ALA A 238 15.19 -17.02 -8.94
CA ALA A 238 13.99 -16.29 -9.28
C ALA A 238 13.30 -16.88 -10.51
N ASP A 239 11.98 -16.74 -10.60
CA ASP A 239 11.20 -17.21 -11.76
C ASP A 239 11.37 -16.28 -12.95
N TRP A 240 11.42 -14.96 -12.70
CA TRP A 240 11.69 -13.91 -13.70
C TRP A 240 12.46 -12.74 -13.10
N GLU A 241 13.09 -11.96 -14.02
CA GLU A 241 13.69 -10.66 -13.68
C GLU A 241 13.19 -9.56 -14.61
N TRP A 242 13.23 -8.28 -14.13
CA TRP A 242 12.88 -7.13 -14.97
C TRP A 242 14.15 -6.48 -15.54
N TYR A 243 14.66 -7.09 -16.60
CA TYR A 243 15.84 -6.60 -17.31
C TYR A 243 15.51 -5.48 -18.29
N ASP A 244 16.32 -4.42 -18.29
CA ASP A 244 16.18 -3.26 -19.18
C ASP A 244 17.37 -3.07 -20.10
N ILE A 245 17.12 -3.04 -21.42
CA ILE A 245 18.14 -2.67 -22.38
C ILE A 245 18.39 -1.16 -22.30
N SER A 246 19.51 -0.76 -21.70
CA SER A 246 19.90 0.64 -21.63
C SER A 246 20.60 1.11 -22.89
N THR A 247 20.25 2.32 -23.33
CA THR A 247 20.98 3.03 -24.39
C THR A 247 22.20 3.81 -23.88
N LYS A 248 22.42 3.82 -22.55
CA LYS A 248 23.54 4.54 -21.91
C LYS A 248 24.60 3.56 -21.45
N PRO A 249 25.79 3.51 -22.08
CA PRO A 249 26.86 2.56 -21.70
C PRO A 249 27.34 2.69 -20.23
N SER A 250 27.13 3.85 -19.61
CA SER A 250 27.48 4.08 -18.20
C SER A 250 26.42 3.64 -17.20
N SER A 251 25.30 3.14 -17.68
CA SER A 251 24.13 2.75 -16.87
C SER A 251 23.47 1.53 -17.47
N MET A 252 24.28 0.48 -17.68
CA MET A 252 23.83 -0.81 -18.18
C MET A 252 23.16 -1.58 -17.06
N ASP A 253 22.09 -2.22 -17.38
CA ASP A 253 21.48 -3.26 -16.56
C ASP A 253 22.23 -4.58 -16.67
N ILE A 254 22.03 -5.45 -15.70
CA ILE A 254 22.66 -6.79 -15.67
C ILE A 254 21.58 -7.81 -16.03
N ASP A 255 21.80 -8.50 -17.14
CA ASP A 255 20.97 -9.60 -17.61
C ASP A 255 21.43 -10.92 -16.96
N SER A 256 20.57 -11.60 -16.26
CA SER A 256 20.90 -12.89 -15.67
C SER A 256 21.12 -13.94 -16.77
N PRO A 257 22.15 -14.76 -16.66
CA PRO A 257 22.36 -15.82 -17.65
C PRO A 257 21.36 -16.99 -17.52
N THR A 258 20.56 -17.05 -16.47
CA THR A 258 19.73 -18.22 -16.12
C THR A 258 18.27 -17.88 -15.80
N VAL A 259 18.00 -16.68 -15.32
CA VAL A 259 16.63 -16.23 -15.01
C VAL A 259 16.02 -15.57 -16.23
N PRO A 260 14.82 -15.98 -16.67
CA PRO A 260 14.18 -15.38 -17.83
C PRO A 260 13.68 -13.95 -17.54
N ASN A 261 13.62 -13.15 -18.59
CA ASN A 261 13.18 -11.77 -18.51
C ASN A 261 11.66 -11.63 -18.59
N LEU A 262 11.11 -10.69 -17.82
CA LEU A 262 9.75 -10.20 -18.02
C LEU A 262 9.63 -9.42 -19.33
N ASP A 263 8.46 -9.45 -19.95
CA ASP A 263 8.13 -8.58 -21.06
C ASP A 263 7.90 -7.14 -20.57
N LYS A 264 8.88 -6.28 -20.82
CA LYS A 264 8.73 -4.85 -20.52
C LYS A 264 7.68 -4.23 -21.44
N TRP A 265 6.58 -3.77 -20.88
CA TRP A 265 5.58 -3.00 -21.60
C TRP A 265 5.93 -1.52 -21.62
N TYR A 266 6.22 -0.96 -20.45
CA TYR A 266 6.60 0.43 -20.29
C TYR A 266 7.50 0.62 -19.07
N CYS A 267 8.41 1.57 -19.15
CA CYS A 267 9.09 2.14 -18.00
C CYS A 267 9.50 3.58 -18.30
N TYR A 268 9.34 4.47 -17.34
CA TYR A 268 9.69 5.88 -17.46
C TYR A 268 11.20 6.13 -17.54
N THR A 269 12.02 5.19 -17.12
CA THR A 269 13.50 5.32 -17.16
C THR A 269 14.04 5.03 -18.57
N LEU A 270 15.16 5.65 -18.90
CA LEU A 270 15.90 5.42 -20.14
C LEU A 270 17.10 4.46 -19.97
N SER A 271 17.29 3.96 -18.74
CA SER A 271 18.40 3.06 -18.40
C SER A 271 17.84 1.73 -17.88
N PHE A 272 17.68 1.60 -16.61
CA PHE A 272 17.13 0.44 -15.93
C PHE A 272 16.12 0.89 -14.88
N PHE A 273 15.22 0.01 -14.55
CA PHE A 273 14.22 0.21 -13.52
C PHE A 273 14.71 -0.42 -12.20
N ILE A 274 14.55 0.28 -11.13
CA ILE A 274 14.69 -0.22 -9.76
C ILE A 274 13.51 0.23 -8.94
N LEU A 275 13.11 -0.55 -7.95
CA LEU A 275 12.05 -0.14 -7.02
C LEU A 275 12.49 1.12 -6.27
N HIS A 276 11.54 1.98 -5.93
CA HIS A 276 11.86 3.19 -5.18
C HIS A 276 12.33 2.83 -3.77
N ASN A 277 13.62 2.95 -3.48
CA ASN A 277 14.28 2.42 -2.26
C ASN A 277 13.80 3.01 -0.91
N ARG A 278 12.81 3.90 -0.94
CA ARG A 278 12.07 4.40 0.22
C ARG A 278 10.59 4.05 0.15
N GLY A 279 10.20 3.31 -0.88
CA GLY A 279 8.82 2.88 -1.07
C GLY A 279 7.83 4.03 -1.24
N PHE A 280 8.22 5.18 -1.84
CA PHE A 280 7.29 6.31 -2.04
C PHE A 280 6.30 6.08 -3.19
N LYS A 281 5.95 4.83 -3.43
CA LYS A 281 5.14 4.36 -4.56
C LYS A 281 4.10 3.36 -4.09
N ALA A 282 3.13 3.08 -4.94
CA ALA A 282 2.38 1.85 -4.85
C ALA A 282 2.88 0.85 -5.90
N TYR A 283 2.89 -0.41 -5.51
CA TYR A 283 3.23 -1.55 -6.34
C TYR A 283 2.00 -2.43 -6.48
N GLY A 284 1.81 -3.04 -7.62
CA GLY A 284 0.63 -3.87 -7.80
C GLY A 284 0.74 -4.91 -8.91
N LEU A 285 -0.30 -5.71 -9.01
CA LEU A 285 -0.50 -6.76 -10.00
C LEU A 285 -1.73 -6.45 -10.85
N ALA A 286 -1.69 -6.75 -12.13
CA ALA A 286 -2.82 -6.57 -13.03
C ALA A 286 -2.93 -7.68 -14.07
N ARG A 287 -4.15 -7.91 -14.56
CA ARG A 287 -4.47 -8.72 -15.73
C ARG A 287 -4.94 -7.80 -16.83
N ILE A 288 -4.06 -7.46 -17.78
CA ILE A 288 -4.38 -6.55 -18.87
C ILE A 288 -4.98 -7.36 -20.02
N PRO A 289 -6.27 -7.21 -20.38
CA PRO A 289 -6.97 -8.09 -21.32
C PRO A 289 -6.72 -7.75 -22.80
N ILE A 290 -5.81 -6.82 -23.08
CA ILE A 290 -5.47 -6.34 -24.44
C ILE A 290 -3.97 -6.47 -24.67
N ASP A 291 -3.56 -6.42 -25.92
CA ASP A 291 -2.15 -6.48 -26.27
C ASP A 291 -1.41 -5.16 -25.95
N LYS A 292 -0.09 -5.27 -25.81
CA LYS A 292 0.82 -4.18 -25.49
C LYS A 292 0.70 -2.98 -26.44
N GLU A 293 0.59 -3.22 -27.75
CA GLU A 293 0.56 -2.13 -28.74
C GLU A 293 -0.72 -1.31 -28.58
N THR A 294 -1.84 -2.00 -28.40
CA THR A 294 -3.15 -1.37 -28.12
C THR A 294 -3.10 -0.60 -26.81
N TYR A 295 -2.55 -1.20 -25.75
CA TYR A 295 -2.43 -0.52 -24.46
C TYR A 295 -1.60 0.77 -24.56
N LEU A 296 -0.40 0.70 -25.12
CA LEU A 296 0.50 1.86 -25.22
C LEU A 296 -0.06 2.97 -26.11
N LYS A 297 -0.92 2.62 -27.06
CA LYS A 297 -1.56 3.59 -27.96
C LYS A 297 -2.76 4.28 -27.30
N ASP A 298 -3.63 3.53 -26.60
CA ASP A 298 -4.98 4.00 -26.27
C ASP A 298 -5.14 4.35 -24.77
N TYR A 299 -4.15 4.00 -23.93
CA TYR A 299 -4.21 4.22 -22.48
C TYR A 299 -3.25 5.33 -21.98
N LEU A 300 -2.75 6.16 -22.89
CA LEU A 300 -2.00 7.35 -22.50
C LEU A 300 -2.93 8.33 -21.78
N TYR A 301 -2.50 8.83 -20.63
CA TYR A 301 -3.21 9.80 -19.82
C TYR A 301 -2.39 11.08 -19.70
N THR A 302 -2.99 12.20 -20.07
CA THR A 302 -2.41 13.52 -19.92
C THR A 302 -3.14 14.25 -18.81
N TYR A 303 -2.39 14.83 -17.89
CA TYR A 303 -2.94 15.52 -16.73
C TYR A 303 -2.20 16.83 -16.43
N ASP A 304 -2.95 17.77 -15.90
CA ASP A 304 -2.45 19.05 -15.40
C ASP A 304 -2.44 19.04 -13.87
N TYR A 305 -1.49 19.76 -13.29
CA TYR A 305 -1.45 20.05 -11.88
C TYR A 305 -0.65 21.33 -11.62
N THR A 306 -0.77 21.87 -10.41
CA THR A 306 -0.05 23.07 -10.01
C THR A 306 1.01 22.73 -8.97
N MET A 307 2.27 23.03 -9.29
CA MET A 307 3.37 22.92 -8.35
C MET A 307 3.59 24.26 -7.64
N VAL A 308 3.54 24.24 -6.31
CA VAL A 308 3.81 25.43 -5.48
C VAL A 308 5.18 25.25 -4.83
N LEU A 309 6.10 26.17 -5.13
CA LEU A 309 7.45 26.24 -4.58
C LEU A 309 7.66 27.61 -3.94
N GLU A 310 8.73 27.79 -3.16
CA GLU A 310 9.10 29.10 -2.61
C GLU A 310 9.29 30.15 -3.72
N ALA A 311 9.74 29.73 -4.90
CA ALA A 311 9.96 30.58 -6.06
C ALA A 311 8.67 31.00 -6.79
N GLY A 312 7.51 30.42 -6.45
CA GLY A 312 6.22 30.73 -7.08
C GLY A 312 5.39 29.50 -7.42
N THR A 313 4.33 29.74 -8.18
CA THR A 313 3.35 28.75 -8.60
C THR A 313 3.54 28.40 -10.08
N PHE A 314 3.66 27.12 -10.39
CA PHE A 314 3.98 26.63 -11.73
C PHE A 314 2.89 25.67 -12.21
N PRO A 315 2.16 26.01 -13.28
CA PRO A 315 1.29 25.04 -13.94
C PRO A 315 2.14 24.00 -14.67
N MET A 316 1.80 22.74 -14.49
CA MET A 316 2.51 21.59 -15.05
C MET A 316 1.53 20.74 -15.84
N THR A 317 1.98 20.27 -17.01
CA THR A 317 1.29 19.23 -17.79
C THR A 317 2.22 18.05 -17.94
N GLN A 318 1.74 16.85 -17.64
CA GLN A 318 2.51 15.61 -17.78
C GLN A 318 1.67 14.50 -18.41
N THR A 319 2.35 13.44 -18.83
CA THR A 319 1.72 12.22 -19.35
C THR A 319 2.22 11.02 -18.56
N ALA A 320 1.34 10.03 -18.42
CA ALA A 320 1.63 8.70 -17.92
C ALA A 320 0.66 7.71 -18.55
N TYR A 321 0.73 6.45 -18.17
CA TYR A 321 -0.28 5.47 -18.56
C TYR A 321 -1.32 5.31 -17.47
N ARG A 322 -2.59 5.12 -17.87
CA ARG A 322 -3.69 4.76 -16.98
C ARG A 322 -3.93 3.26 -17.02
N LEU A 323 -4.08 2.66 -15.87
CA LEU A 323 -4.40 1.24 -15.71
C LEU A 323 -5.80 1.14 -15.08
N PRO A 324 -6.84 0.68 -15.81
CA PRO A 324 -8.20 0.58 -15.27
C PRO A 324 -8.24 -0.22 -13.96
N ASN A 325 -9.00 0.28 -12.98
CA ASN A 325 -9.09 -0.35 -11.66
C ASN A 325 -9.61 -1.80 -11.75
N GLU A 326 -10.52 -2.09 -12.69
CA GLU A 326 -11.08 -3.42 -12.93
C GLU A 326 -10.05 -4.47 -13.44
N TRP A 327 -8.87 -4.04 -13.90
CA TRP A 327 -7.81 -4.94 -14.33
C TRP A 327 -6.79 -5.22 -13.23
N ILE A 328 -6.87 -4.48 -12.14
CA ILE A 328 -5.93 -4.57 -11.04
C ILE A 328 -6.34 -5.71 -10.11
N VAL A 329 -5.38 -6.55 -9.81
CA VAL A 329 -5.53 -7.77 -9.00
C VAL A 329 -5.19 -7.50 -7.53
N ASP A 330 -4.11 -6.78 -7.28
CA ASP A 330 -3.64 -6.43 -5.93
C ASP A 330 -2.80 -5.14 -5.97
N VAL A 331 -2.88 -4.32 -4.93
CA VAL A 331 -2.10 -3.08 -4.77
C VAL A 331 -1.60 -2.93 -3.35
N VAL A 332 -0.37 -2.48 -3.22
CA VAL A 332 0.27 -2.17 -1.93
C VAL A 332 0.84 -0.76 -1.98
N ASN A 333 0.24 0.17 -1.24
CA ASN A 333 0.81 1.51 -1.05
C ASN A 333 1.96 1.45 -0.05
N CYS A 334 3.14 1.91 -0.46
CA CYS A 334 4.33 1.94 0.37
C CYS A 334 4.79 3.36 0.65
N SER A 335 5.53 3.53 1.75
CA SER A 335 6.17 4.81 2.12
C SER A 335 7.30 4.60 3.12
N VAL A 336 7.83 5.69 3.63
CA VAL A 336 8.48 5.81 4.93
C VAL A 336 7.43 6.31 5.93
N GLU A 337 7.45 5.83 7.17
CA GLU A 337 6.38 6.06 8.17
C GLU A 337 5.98 7.55 8.30
N SER A 338 6.94 8.46 8.40
CA SER A 338 6.67 9.89 8.57
C SER A 338 6.35 10.66 7.28
N ASN A 339 6.44 10.04 6.12
CA ASN A 339 6.37 10.73 4.83
C ASN A 339 5.10 10.43 4.04
N TRP A 340 4.31 9.45 4.47
CA TRP A 340 3.06 9.15 3.81
C TRP A 340 2.08 10.33 3.89
N VAL A 341 1.39 10.61 2.79
CA VAL A 341 0.40 11.69 2.66
C VAL A 341 -0.94 11.14 2.19
N TRP A 342 -0.93 10.21 1.21
CA TRP A 342 -2.13 9.68 0.59
C TRP A 342 -1.89 8.35 -0.13
N ASN A 343 -2.94 7.60 -0.38
CA ASN A 343 -2.92 6.43 -1.25
C ASN A 343 -3.10 6.87 -2.70
N VAL A 344 -2.30 6.30 -3.59
CA VAL A 344 -2.26 6.69 -5.02
C VAL A 344 -3.15 5.83 -5.90
N CYS A 345 -4.11 5.13 -5.29
CA CYS A 345 -5.13 4.29 -5.92
C CYS A 345 -6.50 4.54 -5.32
N ASP A 346 -7.53 4.02 -5.96
CA ASP A 346 -8.89 4.02 -5.43
C ASP A 346 -8.97 3.22 -4.12
N PRO A 347 -9.75 3.65 -3.11
CA PRO A 347 -9.90 2.92 -1.85
C PRO A 347 -10.40 1.48 -1.99
N SER A 348 -11.11 1.14 -3.08
CA SER A 348 -11.51 -0.25 -3.35
C SER A 348 -10.33 -1.19 -3.60
N LEU A 349 -9.18 -0.65 -4.00
CA LEU A 349 -7.96 -1.43 -4.26
C LEU A 349 -7.06 -1.51 -3.04
N ASP A 350 -6.87 -0.39 -2.32
CA ASP A 350 -6.09 -0.36 -1.08
C ASP A 350 -6.46 0.86 -0.24
N MET A 351 -6.98 0.63 0.96
CA MET A 351 -7.36 1.69 1.90
C MET A 351 -6.23 2.10 2.85
N GLY A 352 -5.17 1.30 2.91
CA GLY A 352 -4.07 1.48 3.83
C GLY A 352 -2.73 1.74 3.13
N TRP A 353 -1.67 1.63 3.89
CA TRP A 353 -0.29 1.72 3.42
C TRP A 353 0.65 1.01 4.39
N THR A 354 1.83 0.63 3.88
CA THR A 354 2.87 0.00 4.68
C THR A 354 4.22 0.69 4.47
N TYR A 355 5.25 0.35 5.25
CA TYR A 355 6.49 1.11 5.22
C TYR A 355 7.74 0.33 5.61
N CYS A 356 8.89 0.86 5.18
CA CYS A 356 10.21 0.56 5.77
C CYS A 356 10.93 1.88 6.06
N GLY A 357 11.40 2.03 7.32
CA GLY A 357 12.02 3.25 7.82
C GLY A 357 11.02 4.25 8.39
N LYS A 358 11.44 4.94 9.46
CA LYS A 358 10.57 5.87 10.21
C LYS A 358 10.59 7.29 9.67
N ILE A 359 11.74 7.74 9.17
CA ILE A 359 11.93 9.07 8.60
C ILE A 359 12.68 8.98 7.27
N ASP A 360 12.55 9.98 6.42
CA ASP A 360 13.33 10.06 5.19
C ASP A 360 14.83 10.00 5.50
N LYS A 361 15.58 9.27 4.67
CA LYS A 361 17.00 8.99 4.82
C LYS A 361 17.40 8.13 6.03
N ASP A 362 16.46 7.52 6.73
CA ASP A 362 16.74 6.54 7.77
C ASP A 362 17.49 5.34 7.15
N LYS A 363 18.73 5.16 7.58
CA LYS A 363 19.55 4.03 7.10
C LYS A 363 19.13 2.68 7.69
N THR A 364 18.29 2.66 8.73
CA THR A 364 17.82 1.42 9.35
C THR A 364 16.77 0.70 8.50
N ARG A 365 16.29 1.32 7.41
CA ARG A 365 15.36 0.69 6.45
C ARG A 365 16.03 -0.40 5.60
N PHE A 366 17.36 -0.28 5.34
CA PHE A 366 18.05 -1.22 4.49
C PHE A 366 18.01 -2.64 5.05
N GLY A 367 17.81 -3.62 4.17
CA GLY A 367 17.67 -5.03 4.54
C GLY A 367 16.35 -5.35 5.21
N LYS A 368 15.30 -4.54 5.00
CA LYS A 368 13.94 -4.76 5.49
C LYS A 368 12.94 -4.83 4.33
N ALA A 369 11.91 -5.61 4.52
CA ALA A 369 10.81 -5.81 3.58
C ALA A 369 9.47 -5.44 4.23
N VAL A 370 8.44 -5.36 3.41
CA VAL A 370 7.05 -5.44 3.86
C VAL A 370 6.53 -6.82 3.51
N ILE A 371 5.95 -7.53 4.49
CA ILE A 371 5.51 -8.93 4.33
C ILE A 371 4.04 -9.03 4.70
N ARG A 372 3.23 -9.64 3.82
CA ARG A 372 1.81 -9.86 4.06
C ARG A 372 1.60 -10.87 5.18
N LYS A 373 0.70 -10.56 6.11
CA LYS A 373 0.37 -11.39 7.27
C LYS A 373 -0.34 -12.68 6.86
N GLU A 374 -0.20 -13.71 7.69
CA GLU A 374 -1.01 -14.91 7.60
C GLU A 374 -2.37 -14.66 8.29
N ALA A 375 -3.47 -14.89 7.58
CA ALA A 375 -4.82 -14.88 8.16
C ALA A 375 -5.14 -16.20 8.86
N GLY A 376 -4.57 -17.31 8.37
CA GLY A 376 -4.81 -18.63 8.89
C GLY A 376 -4.31 -19.75 7.99
N LYS A 377 -4.90 -20.94 8.15
CA LYS A 377 -4.61 -22.11 7.31
C LYS A 377 -5.89 -22.71 6.77
N ALA A 378 -5.86 -23.10 5.51
CA ALA A 378 -6.88 -23.90 4.89
C ALA A 378 -6.92 -25.34 5.48
N ALA A 379 -7.98 -26.09 5.17
CA ALA A 379 -8.14 -27.46 5.64
C ALA A 379 -7.02 -28.42 5.16
N ASP A 380 -6.39 -28.13 4.04
CA ASP A 380 -5.26 -28.86 3.47
C ASP A 380 -3.90 -28.48 4.11
N GLY A 381 -3.89 -27.52 5.04
CA GLY A 381 -2.71 -26.99 5.72
C GLY A 381 -2.01 -25.84 5.02
N ARG A 382 -2.47 -25.42 3.85
CA ARG A 382 -1.99 -24.27 3.11
C ARG A 382 -2.19 -22.98 3.93
N VAL A 383 -1.21 -22.10 3.89
CA VAL A 383 -1.33 -20.76 4.48
C VAL A 383 -2.33 -19.94 3.66
N ILE A 384 -3.20 -19.21 4.34
CA ILE A 384 -4.04 -18.17 3.75
C ILE A 384 -3.45 -16.85 4.19
N LEU A 385 -3.05 -16.04 3.22
CA LEU A 385 -2.56 -14.68 3.47
C LEU A 385 -3.73 -13.72 3.65
N GLN A 386 -3.56 -12.78 4.56
CA GLN A 386 -4.54 -11.75 4.84
C GLN A 386 -4.63 -10.79 3.66
N ASP A 387 -5.83 -10.59 3.14
CA ASP A 387 -6.11 -9.69 2.03
C ASP A 387 -7.42 -8.96 2.27
N THR A 388 -7.32 -7.77 2.82
CA THR A 388 -8.47 -6.94 3.21
C THR A 388 -8.53 -5.64 2.41
N ASN A 389 -7.73 -5.52 1.34
CA ASN A 389 -7.51 -4.27 0.60
C ASN A 389 -7.12 -3.11 1.53
N ASN A 390 -6.30 -3.41 2.54
CA ASN A 390 -5.77 -2.44 3.48
C ASN A 390 -4.34 -2.81 3.87
N SER A 391 -3.38 -2.25 3.19
CA SER A 391 -1.97 -2.54 3.42
C SER A 391 -1.50 -2.26 4.86
N SER A 392 -2.17 -1.36 5.61
CA SER A 392 -1.86 -1.12 7.02
C SER A 392 -2.24 -2.31 7.91
N GLU A 393 -3.26 -3.05 7.52
CA GLU A 393 -3.73 -4.24 8.24
C GLU A 393 -3.13 -5.52 7.72
N ASP A 394 -2.88 -5.58 6.40
CA ASP A 394 -2.45 -6.79 5.72
C ASP A 394 -0.95 -7.04 5.83
N PHE A 395 -0.13 -6.00 6.02
CA PHE A 395 1.32 -6.14 6.01
C PHE A 395 1.97 -5.94 7.38
N ILE A 396 3.10 -6.61 7.56
CA ILE A 396 4.07 -6.39 8.63
C ILE A 396 5.12 -5.42 8.06
N PRO A 397 5.18 -4.17 8.54
CA PRO A 397 6.20 -3.22 8.11
C PRO A 397 7.56 -3.60 8.69
N GLU A 398 8.65 -3.16 8.04
CA GLU A 398 10.02 -3.35 8.51
C GLU A 398 10.39 -4.80 8.85
N ALA A 399 9.76 -5.76 8.18
CA ALA A 399 9.99 -7.18 8.40
C ALA A 399 11.38 -7.62 7.90
N ARG A 400 11.90 -8.71 8.47
CA ARG A 400 13.07 -9.37 7.93
C ARG A 400 12.70 -10.07 6.62
N PRO A 401 13.43 -9.81 5.51
CA PRO A 401 13.17 -10.46 4.23
C PRO A 401 13.18 -11.99 4.34
N SER A 402 12.18 -12.64 3.73
CA SER A 402 12.03 -14.10 3.82
C SER A 402 13.18 -14.87 3.16
N LEU A 403 13.85 -14.27 2.18
CA LEU A 403 15.00 -14.86 1.49
C LEU A 403 16.32 -14.67 2.25
N MET A 404 16.33 -13.86 3.31
CA MET A 404 17.52 -13.68 4.14
C MET A 404 17.71 -14.91 5.02
N SER A 405 18.84 -15.61 4.85
CA SER A 405 19.19 -16.83 5.62
C SER A 405 18.97 -16.63 7.12
N SER A 406 18.38 -17.59 7.79
CA SER A 406 18.42 -17.65 9.26
C SER A 406 19.89 -17.81 9.68
N GLU A 407 20.39 -16.92 10.51
CA GLU A 407 21.69 -17.08 11.16
C GLU A 407 21.74 -18.34 12.01
#